data_e8f9ab2a4f6e94c2cae9aa90065085f6
#
_entry.id   e8f9ab2a4f6e94c2cae9aa90065085f6
#
_cell.length_a   1.000
_cell.length_b   1.000
_cell.length_c   1.000
_cell.angle_alpha   90.00
_cell.angle_beta   90.00
_cell.angle_gamma   90.00
#
_symmetry.space_group_name_H-M   'P 1'
#
loop_
_entity.id
_entity.type
_entity.pdbx_description
1 polymer ?
#
loop_
_entity_poly.entity_id
_entity_poly.type
_entity_poly.pdbx_seq_one_letter_code
_entity_poly.pdbx_strand_id
1 'polypeptide(L)'
;MKKMIDNSSLKLLAMLAMLIDHIAWVSFPLATNMNILSPNWLANSMHIIGRLAFPVFAFCIAEGYRHSHDVSKYMRRLGLLALISIIPFSLMGWVTGLGFIMQNTVVTLFLGLCALYYSDQQTATWRKVLIILLCFTLSIIADGGLTGGVFGIYAFAKIKDPIFRKIGGVLALNSVQILILAFNFSYDGLVDLAATCLLFLLVTSFYNGQKGANIGKVFYWFYPLHLLALSLFRIAFLLFLM
;
A
#
# COMPACT_ATOMS: atom_id res chain seq x y z
N MET A 1 -0.94 25.95 9.31
CA MET A 1 -1.39 25.66 7.92
C MET A 1 -2.85 25.23 7.95
N LYS A 2 -3.70 25.74 7.04
CA LYS A 2 -5.12 25.36 6.95
C LYS A 2 -5.23 23.91 6.47
N LYS A 3 -5.82 23.03 7.27
CA LYS A 3 -6.02 21.61 6.90
C LYS A 3 -7.11 21.54 5.82
N MET A 4 -6.73 21.14 4.60
CA MET A 4 -7.59 21.27 3.40
C MET A 4 -7.99 19.92 2.80
N ILE A 5 -7.33 18.81 3.19
CA ILE A 5 -7.49 17.49 2.59
C ILE A 5 -8.37 16.62 3.50
N ASP A 6 -9.47 16.13 2.99
CA ASP A 6 -10.31 15.13 3.65
C ASP A 6 -9.90 13.69 3.29
N ASN A 7 -10.54 12.69 3.90
CA ASN A 7 -10.21 11.28 3.66
C ASN A 7 -10.45 10.85 2.21
N SER A 8 -11.46 11.42 1.53
CA SER A 8 -11.73 11.11 0.14
C SER A 8 -10.64 11.67 -0.78
N SER A 9 -10.20 12.88 -0.53
CA SER A 9 -9.09 13.51 -1.25
C SER A 9 -7.76 12.77 -1.03
N LEU A 10 -7.49 12.31 0.22
CA LEU A 10 -6.33 11.45 0.50
C LEU A 10 -6.34 10.18 -0.33
N LYS A 11 -7.50 9.49 -0.39
CA LYS A 11 -7.65 8.27 -1.20
C LYS A 11 -7.46 8.54 -2.69
N LEU A 12 -8.00 9.65 -3.21
CA LEU A 12 -7.82 10.04 -4.61
C LEU A 12 -6.34 10.30 -4.93
N LEU A 13 -5.62 11.02 -4.07
CA LEU A 13 -4.18 11.24 -4.23
C LEU A 13 -3.40 9.92 -4.23
N ALA A 14 -3.73 9.01 -3.31
CA ALA A 14 -3.11 7.69 -3.27
C ALA A 14 -3.42 6.84 -4.51
N MET A 15 -4.66 6.90 -5.03
CA MET A 15 -5.06 6.23 -6.27
C MET A 15 -4.28 6.78 -7.48
N LEU A 16 -4.11 8.10 -7.57
CA LEU A 16 -3.31 8.73 -8.63
C LEU A 16 -1.84 8.35 -8.54
N ALA A 17 -1.26 8.40 -7.34
CA ALA A 17 0.12 7.98 -7.11
C ALA A 17 0.34 6.51 -7.51
N MET A 18 -0.59 5.63 -7.12
CA MET A 18 -0.57 4.21 -7.50
C MET A 18 -0.70 4.00 -9.01
N LEU A 19 -1.57 4.76 -9.67
CA LEU A 19 -1.73 4.68 -11.13
C LEU A 19 -0.44 5.09 -11.85
N ILE A 20 0.21 6.17 -11.40
CA ILE A 20 1.50 6.64 -11.94
C ILE A 20 2.57 5.55 -11.79
N ASP A 21 2.67 4.92 -10.62
CA ASP A 21 3.59 3.82 -10.36
C ASP A 21 3.35 2.63 -11.30
N HIS A 22 2.09 2.20 -11.43
CA HIS A 22 1.75 1.07 -12.28
C HIS A 22 1.91 1.36 -13.78
N ILE A 23 1.73 2.61 -14.21
CA ILE A 23 2.09 3.04 -15.58
C ILE A 23 3.61 2.89 -15.78
N ALA A 24 4.43 3.24 -14.79
CA ALA A 24 5.88 3.04 -14.87
C ALA A 24 6.24 1.57 -15.03
N TRP A 25 5.67 0.67 -14.22
CA TRP A 25 5.88 -0.77 -14.33
C TRP A 25 5.52 -1.34 -15.70
N VAL A 26 4.41 -0.88 -16.29
CA VAL A 26 3.94 -1.35 -17.60
C VAL A 26 4.77 -0.76 -18.75
N SER A 27 5.18 0.51 -18.64
CA SER A 27 5.93 1.21 -19.69
C SER A 27 7.41 0.85 -19.70
N PHE A 28 7.99 0.53 -18.52
CA PHE A 28 9.42 0.22 -18.33
C PHE A 28 9.62 -1.14 -17.63
N PRO A 29 9.12 -2.26 -18.19
CA PRO A 29 9.21 -3.56 -17.54
C PRO A 29 10.64 -4.04 -17.41
N LEU A 30 10.96 -4.71 -16.30
CA LEU A 30 12.30 -5.22 -15.98
C LEU A 30 12.86 -6.20 -17.03
N ALA A 31 11.98 -6.94 -17.69
CA ALA A 31 12.38 -7.99 -18.65
C ALA A 31 12.90 -7.45 -19.97
N THR A 32 12.75 -6.17 -20.32
CA THR A 32 13.11 -5.66 -21.64
C THR A 32 14.53 -5.12 -21.74
N ASN A 33 15.20 -4.80 -20.65
CA ASN A 33 16.65 -4.51 -20.63
C ASN A 33 17.17 -4.45 -19.20
N MET A 34 17.90 -5.45 -18.79
CA MET A 34 18.73 -5.45 -17.59
C MET A 34 19.95 -4.53 -17.68
N ASN A 35 19.90 -3.50 -18.49
CA ASN A 35 20.87 -2.42 -18.41
C ASN A 35 20.43 -1.46 -17.29
N ILE A 36 20.76 -1.84 -16.07
CA ILE A 36 20.63 -1.07 -14.82
C ILE A 36 21.30 0.31 -14.92
N LEU A 37 22.04 0.58 -15.98
CA LEU A 37 22.77 1.83 -16.24
C LEU A 37 22.08 2.78 -17.23
N SER A 38 20.91 2.46 -17.76
CA SER A 38 20.10 3.48 -18.42
C SER A 38 19.43 4.32 -17.34
N PRO A 39 19.80 5.61 -17.16
CA PRO A 39 19.16 6.44 -16.14
C PRO A 39 17.74 6.77 -16.61
N ASN A 40 16.82 5.84 -16.36
CA ASN A 40 15.40 6.05 -16.66
C ASN A 40 14.81 6.93 -15.56
N TRP A 41 15.31 8.19 -15.47
CA TRP A 41 14.94 9.17 -14.48
C TRP A 41 13.41 9.33 -14.39
N LEU A 42 12.71 9.17 -15.53
CA LEU A 42 11.26 9.26 -15.59
C LEU A 42 10.60 8.10 -14.81
N ALA A 43 11.01 6.85 -15.08
CA ALA A 43 10.50 5.68 -14.36
C ALA A 43 10.76 5.80 -12.85
N ASN A 44 12.00 6.17 -12.48
CA ASN A 44 12.38 6.36 -11.07
C ASN A 44 11.53 7.43 -10.38
N SER A 45 11.29 8.57 -11.05
CA SER A 45 10.43 9.63 -10.51
C SER A 45 8.99 9.17 -10.33
N MET A 46 8.46 8.38 -11.26
CA MET A 46 7.11 7.80 -11.17
C MET A 46 7.01 6.80 -10.01
N HIS A 47 8.03 5.96 -9.82
CA HIS A 47 8.11 5.03 -8.68
C HIS A 47 8.21 5.77 -7.34
N ILE A 48 9.00 6.87 -7.26
CA ILE A 48 9.08 7.70 -6.05
C ILE A 48 7.71 8.28 -5.69
N ILE A 49 6.97 8.81 -6.68
CA ILE A 49 5.59 9.29 -6.46
C ILE A 49 4.70 8.16 -5.97
N GLY A 50 4.85 6.96 -6.53
CA GLY A 50 4.12 5.75 -6.16
C GLY A 50 4.27 5.36 -4.69
N ARG A 51 5.42 5.66 -4.07
CA ARG A 51 5.68 5.38 -2.63
C ARG A 51 4.68 6.02 -1.68
N LEU A 52 3.95 7.04 -2.13
CA LEU A 52 2.86 7.66 -1.36
C LEU A 52 1.66 6.74 -1.17
N ALA A 53 1.36 5.86 -2.14
CA ALA A 53 0.09 5.14 -2.20
C ALA A 53 -0.13 4.23 -0.99
N PHE A 54 0.80 3.31 -0.73
CA PHE A 54 0.65 2.29 0.30
C PHE A 54 0.50 2.86 1.72
N PRO A 55 1.36 3.78 2.21
CA PRO A 55 1.20 4.33 3.56
C PRO A 55 -0.09 5.14 3.72
N VAL A 56 -0.56 5.83 2.68
CA VAL A 56 -1.86 6.52 2.72
C VAL A 56 -3.02 5.52 2.80
N PHE A 57 -3.00 4.43 2.03
CA PHE A 57 -4.02 3.40 2.14
C PHE A 57 -4.00 2.72 3.51
N ALA A 58 -2.82 2.37 4.04
CA ALA A 58 -2.66 1.81 5.38
C ALA A 58 -3.23 2.75 6.46
N PHE A 59 -2.93 4.05 6.36
CA PHE A 59 -3.52 5.06 7.22
C PHE A 59 -5.05 5.14 7.10
N CYS A 60 -5.58 5.11 5.86
CA CYS A 60 -7.02 5.12 5.61
C CYS A 60 -7.72 3.85 6.13
N ILE A 61 -7.06 2.68 6.12
CA ILE A 61 -7.59 1.45 6.75
C ILE A 61 -7.71 1.64 8.26
N ALA A 62 -6.67 2.18 8.91
CA ALA A 62 -6.68 2.46 10.34
C ALA A 62 -7.75 3.50 10.73
N GLU A 63 -7.90 4.59 9.96
CA GLU A 63 -8.97 5.58 10.14
C GLU A 63 -10.36 4.94 9.92
N GLY A 64 -10.50 4.09 8.89
CA GLY A 64 -11.72 3.34 8.63
C GLY A 64 -12.10 2.41 9.78
N TYR A 65 -11.13 1.72 10.38
CA TYR A 65 -11.33 0.89 11.55
C TYR A 65 -11.86 1.70 12.75
N ARG A 66 -11.26 2.86 13.03
CA ARG A 66 -11.62 3.73 14.17
C ARG A 66 -13.01 4.32 14.06
N HIS A 67 -13.52 4.51 12.84
CA HIS A 67 -14.82 5.17 12.58
C HIS A 67 -15.89 4.22 12.06
N SER A 68 -15.61 2.93 11.92
CA SER A 68 -16.57 1.95 11.41
C SER A 68 -17.48 1.44 12.53
N HIS A 69 -18.79 1.48 12.31
CA HIS A 69 -19.78 0.84 13.18
C HIS A 69 -19.82 -0.69 13.01
N ASP A 70 -19.45 -1.20 11.82
CA ASP A 70 -19.46 -2.62 11.48
C ASP A 70 -18.14 -3.01 10.79
N VAL A 71 -17.17 -3.35 11.63
CA VAL A 71 -15.83 -3.77 11.18
C VAL A 71 -15.89 -5.10 10.44
N SER A 72 -16.78 -6.02 10.82
CA SER A 72 -16.96 -7.30 10.12
C SER A 72 -17.38 -7.09 8.66
N LYS A 73 -18.33 -6.19 8.43
CA LYS A 73 -18.76 -5.84 7.07
C LYS A 73 -17.63 -5.14 6.28
N TYR A 74 -16.82 -4.33 6.97
CA TYR A 74 -15.64 -3.70 6.38
C TYR A 74 -14.61 -4.75 5.96
N MET A 75 -14.27 -5.70 6.85
CA MET A 75 -13.37 -6.81 6.57
C MET A 75 -13.84 -7.66 5.40
N ARG A 76 -15.12 -8.06 5.37
CA ARG A 76 -15.69 -8.85 4.26
C ARG A 76 -15.53 -8.15 2.92
N ARG A 77 -15.81 -6.83 2.84
CA ARG A 77 -15.62 -6.05 1.60
C ARG A 77 -14.17 -5.95 1.18
N LEU A 78 -13.26 -5.74 2.14
CA LEU A 78 -11.83 -5.64 1.84
C LEU A 78 -11.25 -7.00 1.43
N GLY A 79 -11.66 -8.09 2.09
CA GLY A 79 -11.28 -9.45 1.73
C GLY A 79 -11.79 -9.85 0.34
N LEU A 80 -13.04 -9.49 0.00
CA LEU A 80 -13.58 -9.72 -1.35
C LEU A 80 -12.80 -8.94 -2.41
N LEU A 81 -12.43 -7.68 -2.13
CA LEU A 81 -11.58 -6.88 -3.01
C LEU A 81 -10.21 -7.54 -3.21
N ALA A 82 -9.60 -8.04 -2.14
CA ALA A 82 -8.32 -8.75 -2.20
C ALA A 82 -8.42 -9.97 -3.13
N LEU A 83 -9.48 -10.77 -3.00
CA LEU A 83 -9.71 -11.95 -3.84
C LEU A 83 -9.95 -11.60 -5.32
N ILE A 84 -10.81 -10.62 -5.60
CA ILE A 84 -11.09 -10.17 -6.99
C ILE A 84 -9.82 -9.63 -7.65
N SER A 85 -8.94 -9.01 -6.87
CA SER A 85 -7.72 -8.39 -7.38
C SER A 85 -6.57 -9.37 -7.64
N ILE A 86 -6.68 -10.64 -7.26
CA ILE A 86 -5.64 -11.66 -7.51
C ILE A 86 -5.36 -11.77 -9.01
N ILE A 87 -6.39 -11.95 -9.83
CA ILE A 87 -6.24 -12.15 -11.27
C ILE A 87 -5.63 -10.92 -11.97
N PRO A 88 -6.16 -9.68 -11.81
CA PRO A 88 -5.58 -8.50 -12.41
C PRO A 88 -4.14 -8.24 -11.96
N PHE A 89 -3.82 -8.45 -10.68
CA PHE A 89 -2.48 -8.25 -10.14
C PHE A 89 -1.49 -9.29 -10.70
N SER A 90 -1.88 -10.57 -10.74
CA SER A 90 -1.06 -11.63 -11.31
C SER A 90 -0.81 -11.41 -12.81
N LEU A 91 -1.83 -10.98 -13.55
CA LEU A 91 -1.68 -10.64 -14.96
C LEU A 91 -0.68 -9.50 -15.17
N MET A 92 -0.76 -8.45 -14.34
CA MET A 92 0.20 -7.35 -14.38
C MET A 92 1.62 -7.84 -14.07
N GLY A 93 1.82 -8.66 -13.05
CA GLY A 93 3.12 -9.26 -12.73
C GLY A 93 3.70 -10.05 -13.90
N TRP A 94 2.85 -10.80 -14.61
CA TRP A 94 3.26 -11.57 -15.78
C TRP A 94 3.68 -10.67 -16.95
N VAL A 95 2.88 -9.66 -17.32
CA VAL A 95 3.20 -8.78 -18.47
C VAL A 95 4.36 -7.82 -18.22
N THR A 96 4.71 -7.56 -16.95
CA THR A 96 5.84 -6.72 -16.55
C THR A 96 7.13 -7.51 -16.30
N GLY A 97 7.07 -8.84 -16.34
CA GLY A 97 8.21 -9.71 -16.06
C GLY A 97 8.50 -9.97 -14.58
N LEU A 98 7.67 -9.46 -13.67
CA LEU A 98 7.78 -9.70 -12.22
C LEU A 98 7.33 -11.10 -11.81
N GLY A 99 6.57 -11.79 -12.68
CA GLY A 99 6.03 -13.12 -12.41
C GLY A 99 4.87 -13.14 -11.41
N PHE A 100 4.53 -14.36 -10.92
CA PHE A 100 3.41 -14.59 -9.98
C PHE A 100 3.88 -14.66 -8.51
N ILE A 101 5.00 -14.03 -8.17
CA ILE A 101 5.72 -14.28 -6.92
C ILE A 101 4.98 -13.71 -5.70
N MET A 102 4.21 -12.63 -5.87
CA MET A 102 3.56 -11.93 -4.75
C MET A 102 2.04 -11.81 -4.96
N GLN A 103 1.32 -11.73 -3.84
CA GLN A 103 -0.10 -11.37 -3.81
C GLN A 103 -0.25 -9.84 -3.80
N ASN A 104 -1.45 -9.38 -4.16
CA ASN A 104 -1.74 -7.93 -4.25
C ASN A 104 -1.71 -7.23 -2.89
N THR A 105 -1.43 -5.93 -2.90
CA THR A 105 -1.33 -5.04 -1.73
C THR A 105 -2.58 -5.06 -0.84
N VAL A 106 -3.76 -5.31 -1.41
CA VAL A 106 -5.02 -5.34 -0.63
C VAL A 106 -5.04 -6.50 0.36
N VAL A 107 -4.31 -7.60 0.10
CA VAL A 107 -4.13 -8.70 1.05
C VAL A 107 -3.42 -8.21 2.32
N THR A 108 -2.34 -7.43 2.19
CA THR A 108 -1.65 -6.82 3.34
C THR A 108 -2.57 -5.87 4.12
N LEU A 109 -3.34 -5.04 3.42
CA LEU A 109 -4.31 -4.13 4.04
C LEU A 109 -5.42 -4.91 4.78
N PHE A 110 -5.91 -6.01 4.21
CA PHE A 110 -6.89 -6.89 4.82
C PHE A 110 -6.33 -7.56 6.08
N LEU A 111 -5.13 -8.12 6.02
CA LEU A 111 -4.47 -8.76 7.17
C LEU A 111 -4.17 -7.75 8.29
N GLY A 112 -3.79 -6.52 7.95
CA GLY A 112 -3.67 -5.43 8.93
C GLY A 112 -4.98 -5.09 9.63
N LEU A 113 -6.09 -5.09 8.90
CA LEU A 113 -7.43 -4.90 9.47
C LEU A 113 -7.83 -6.11 10.34
N CYS A 114 -7.51 -7.33 9.95
CA CYS A 114 -7.70 -8.54 10.75
C CYS A 114 -6.89 -8.47 12.06
N ALA A 115 -5.62 -8.05 11.99
CA ALA A 115 -4.77 -7.88 13.17
C ALA A 115 -5.38 -6.91 14.17
N LEU A 116 -5.94 -5.79 13.72
CA LEU A 116 -6.67 -4.84 14.58
C LEU A 116 -7.91 -5.48 15.21
N TYR A 117 -8.78 -6.03 14.38
CA TYR A 117 -10.07 -6.55 14.83
C TYR A 117 -9.93 -7.69 15.82
N TYR A 118 -9.11 -8.71 15.50
CA TYR A 118 -8.98 -9.88 16.37
C TYR A 118 -8.12 -9.61 17.62
N SER A 119 -7.10 -8.73 17.54
CA SER A 119 -6.32 -8.36 18.72
C SER A 119 -7.14 -7.58 19.74
N ASP A 120 -8.08 -6.74 19.29
CA ASP A 120 -8.95 -5.97 20.21
C ASP A 120 -9.93 -6.83 20.98
N GLN A 121 -10.24 -8.03 20.50
CA GLN A 121 -11.08 -8.99 21.22
C GLN A 121 -10.34 -9.75 22.32
N GLN A 122 -9.01 -9.63 22.38
CA GLN A 122 -8.21 -10.34 23.37
C GLN A 122 -7.95 -9.48 24.61
N THR A 123 -8.01 -10.10 25.78
CA THR A 123 -7.59 -9.49 27.05
C THR A 123 -6.10 -9.67 27.31
N ALA A 124 -5.58 -10.86 27.04
CA ALA A 124 -4.19 -11.21 27.28
C ALA A 124 -3.24 -10.62 26.23
N THR A 125 -2.20 -9.90 26.67
CA THR A 125 -1.22 -9.23 25.80
C THR A 125 -0.50 -10.21 24.86
N TRP A 126 -0.12 -11.39 25.33
CA TRP A 126 0.56 -12.38 24.51
C TRP A 126 -0.31 -12.86 23.32
N ARG A 127 -1.64 -12.99 23.51
CA ARG A 127 -2.58 -13.34 22.43
C ARG A 127 -2.64 -12.24 21.37
N LYS A 128 -2.66 -10.98 21.80
CA LYS A 128 -2.61 -9.82 20.87
C LYS A 128 -1.37 -9.87 20.02
N VAL A 129 -0.20 -10.06 20.64
CA VAL A 129 1.08 -10.16 19.95
C VAL A 129 1.08 -11.33 18.96
N LEU A 130 0.59 -12.50 19.39
CA LEU A 130 0.51 -13.68 18.51
C LEU A 130 -0.35 -13.43 17.27
N ILE A 131 -1.51 -12.79 17.42
CA ILE A 131 -2.39 -12.46 16.29
C ILE A 131 -1.71 -11.49 15.32
N ILE A 132 -1.05 -10.44 15.83
CA ILE A 132 -0.34 -9.47 15.00
C ILE A 132 0.80 -10.16 14.24
N LEU A 133 1.60 -10.99 14.91
CA LEU A 133 2.69 -11.74 14.27
C LEU A 133 2.16 -12.73 13.24
N LEU A 134 1.06 -13.43 13.50
CA LEU A 134 0.43 -14.34 12.55
C LEU A 134 -0.03 -13.57 11.29
N CYS A 135 -0.75 -12.45 11.46
CA CYS A 135 -1.18 -11.62 10.33
C CYS A 135 0.02 -11.05 9.56
N PHE A 136 1.09 -10.64 10.25
CA PHE A 136 2.33 -10.20 9.60
C PHE A 136 2.96 -11.34 8.79
N THR A 137 3.15 -12.52 9.37
CA THR A 137 3.72 -13.69 8.68
C THR A 137 2.92 -14.05 7.43
N LEU A 138 1.59 -14.05 7.52
CA LEU A 138 0.72 -14.30 6.36
C LEU A 138 0.82 -13.18 5.30
N SER A 139 1.15 -11.95 5.70
CA SER A 139 1.29 -10.84 4.75
C SER A 139 2.60 -10.85 3.96
N ILE A 140 3.59 -11.65 4.36
CA ILE A 140 4.92 -11.71 3.70
C ILE A 140 4.81 -12.08 2.22
N ILE A 141 3.82 -12.91 1.87
CA ILE A 141 3.56 -13.29 0.47
C ILE A 141 2.86 -12.20 -0.35
N ALA A 142 2.51 -11.07 0.25
CA ALA A 142 1.79 -9.98 -0.39
C ALA A 142 2.63 -8.71 -0.49
N ASP A 143 2.35 -7.93 -1.51
CA ASP A 143 2.97 -6.61 -1.69
C ASP A 143 2.69 -5.70 -0.47
N GLY A 144 3.73 -5.01 0.01
CA GLY A 144 3.69 -4.23 1.25
C GLY A 144 3.78 -5.05 2.54
N GLY A 145 3.72 -6.40 2.49
CA GLY A 145 3.86 -7.25 3.66
C GLY A 145 5.28 -7.25 4.22
N LEU A 146 6.27 -7.46 3.35
CA LEU A 146 7.69 -7.46 3.70
C LEU A 146 8.22 -6.11 4.22
N THR A 147 7.52 -5.00 4.01
CA THR A 147 7.95 -3.71 4.57
C THR A 147 7.57 -3.55 6.03
N GLY A 148 6.52 -4.23 6.50
CA GLY A 148 5.94 -4.10 7.83
C GLY A 148 4.53 -3.51 7.81
N GLY A 149 3.81 -3.64 6.70
CA GLY A 149 2.49 -3.03 6.49
C GLY A 149 1.48 -3.30 7.61
N VAL A 150 1.43 -4.53 8.14
CA VAL A 150 0.56 -4.90 9.26
C VAL A 150 0.90 -4.10 10.52
N PHE A 151 2.19 -3.93 10.84
CA PHE A 151 2.64 -3.14 11.99
C PHE A 151 2.28 -1.66 11.83
N GLY A 152 2.44 -1.11 10.61
CA GLY A 152 2.05 0.26 10.30
C GLY A 152 0.57 0.51 10.50
N ILE A 153 -0.29 -0.35 9.96
CA ILE A 153 -1.76 -0.25 10.13
C ILE A 153 -2.12 -0.31 11.61
N TYR A 154 -1.50 -1.23 12.37
CA TYR A 154 -1.72 -1.35 13.79
C TYR A 154 -1.29 -0.08 14.55
N ALA A 155 -0.11 0.45 14.27
CA ALA A 155 0.41 1.67 14.89
C ALA A 155 -0.47 2.89 14.56
N PHE A 156 -0.88 3.07 13.30
CA PHE A 156 -1.80 4.14 12.89
C PHE A 156 -3.14 4.09 13.66
N ALA A 157 -3.64 2.91 13.99
CA ALA A 157 -4.90 2.78 14.73
C ALA A 157 -4.74 3.00 16.24
N LYS A 158 -3.62 2.59 16.84
CA LYS A 158 -3.44 2.51 18.30
C LYS A 158 -2.75 3.71 18.93
N ILE A 159 -1.89 4.41 18.19
CA ILE A 159 -1.24 5.62 18.71
C ILE A 159 -2.28 6.74 18.80
N LYS A 160 -2.45 7.30 20.00
CA LYS A 160 -3.50 8.30 20.28
C LYS A 160 -3.13 9.70 19.79
N ASP A 161 -1.90 10.12 20.04
CA ASP A 161 -1.44 11.44 19.62
C ASP A 161 -1.37 11.56 18.09
N PRO A 162 -1.97 12.59 17.49
CA PRO A 162 -2.07 12.72 16.03
C PRO A 162 -0.70 12.85 15.31
N ILE A 163 0.30 13.46 15.94
CA ILE A 163 1.62 13.65 15.34
C ILE A 163 2.40 12.35 15.43
N PHE A 164 2.51 11.80 16.67
CA PHE A 164 3.19 10.51 16.89
C PHE A 164 2.53 9.35 16.13
N ARG A 165 1.22 9.39 15.90
CA ARG A 165 0.49 8.42 15.08
C ARG A 165 0.99 8.39 13.65
N LYS A 166 1.19 9.55 13.02
CA LYS A 166 1.68 9.63 11.64
C LYS A 166 3.14 9.18 11.55
N ILE A 167 3.98 9.71 12.41
CA ILE A 167 5.41 9.37 12.45
C ILE A 167 5.62 7.90 12.82
N GLY A 168 5.08 7.49 13.97
CA GLY A 168 5.23 6.11 14.46
C GLY A 168 4.57 5.09 13.54
N GLY A 169 3.43 5.43 12.92
CA GLY A 169 2.75 4.58 11.96
C GLY A 169 3.55 4.36 10.68
N VAL A 170 4.12 5.41 10.08
CA VAL A 170 4.93 5.25 8.86
C VAL A 170 6.28 4.57 9.15
N LEU A 171 6.88 4.80 10.31
CA LEU A 171 8.08 4.07 10.73
C LEU A 171 7.79 2.59 11.00
N ALA A 172 6.68 2.27 11.68
CA ALA A 172 6.26 0.88 11.89
C ALA A 172 5.91 0.17 10.57
N LEU A 173 5.32 0.89 9.60
CA LEU A 173 5.02 0.39 8.26
C LEU A 173 6.29 0.01 7.49
N ASN A 174 7.39 0.72 7.72
CA ASN A 174 8.69 0.46 7.10
C ASN A 174 9.67 -0.27 8.05
N SER A 175 9.19 -0.85 9.15
CA SER A 175 10.06 -1.42 10.20
C SER A 175 11.00 -2.51 9.70
N VAL A 176 10.54 -3.39 8.80
CA VAL A 176 11.37 -4.44 8.22
C VAL A 176 12.39 -3.87 7.24
N GLN A 177 11.99 -2.89 6.42
CA GLN A 177 12.92 -2.20 5.53
C GLN A 177 14.01 -1.45 6.31
N ILE A 178 13.65 -0.77 7.41
CA ILE A 178 14.61 -0.12 8.31
C ILE A 178 15.59 -1.16 8.87
N LEU A 179 15.10 -2.32 9.29
CA LEU A 179 15.93 -3.40 9.80
C LEU A 179 16.88 -3.93 8.72
N ILE A 180 16.39 -4.17 7.51
CA ILE A 180 17.21 -4.62 6.38
C ILE A 180 18.32 -3.60 6.09
N LEU A 181 18.02 -2.30 6.04
CA LEU A 181 18.99 -1.24 5.81
C LEU A 181 20.05 -1.13 6.92
N ALA A 182 19.68 -1.46 8.15
CA ALA A 182 20.63 -1.47 9.28
C ALA A 182 21.70 -2.57 9.14
N PHE A 183 21.34 -3.72 8.53
CA PHE A 183 22.28 -4.84 8.34
C PHE A 183 22.88 -4.87 6.93
N ASN A 184 22.18 -4.36 5.93
CA ASN A 184 22.62 -4.33 4.54
C ASN A 184 22.25 -2.97 3.92
N PHE A 185 23.16 -2.01 4.04
CA PHE A 185 22.94 -0.66 3.54
C PHE A 185 22.79 -0.66 2.01
N SER A 186 21.72 -0.03 1.53
CA SER A 186 21.47 0.23 0.11
C SER A 186 21.04 1.69 -0.06
N TYR A 187 21.68 2.41 -0.97
CA TYR A 187 21.33 3.78 -1.28
C TYR A 187 19.89 3.88 -1.82
N ASP A 188 19.52 2.99 -2.75
CA ASP A 188 18.17 2.96 -3.32
C ASP A 188 17.11 2.66 -2.25
N GLY A 189 17.39 1.71 -1.36
CA GLY A 189 16.52 1.41 -0.21
C GLY A 189 16.35 2.59 0.74
N LEU A 190 17.40 3.39 0.95
CA LEU A 190 17.33 4.62 1.75
C LEU A 190 16.48 5.69 1.06
N VAL A 191 16.64 5.88 -0.25
CA VAL A 191 15.82 6.81 -1.04
C VAL A 191 14.35 6.41 -1.01
N ASP A 192 14.04 5.13 -1.18
CA ASP A 192 12.67 4.60 -1.08
C ASP A 192 12.04 4.85 0.30
N LEU A 193 12.79 4.57 1.37
CA LEU A 193 12.35 4.82 2.74
C LEU A 193 12.09 6.31 2.98
N ALA A 194 13.03 7.16 2.58
CA ALA A 194 12.91 8.61 2.73
C ALA A 194 11.71 9.15 1.94
N ALA A 195 11.55 8.74 0.67
CA ALA A 195 10.42 9.12 -0.17
C ALA A 195 9.08 8.72 0.47
N THR A 196 8.96 7.46 0.92
CA THR A 196 7.77 6.95 1.60
C THR A 196 7.40 7.80 2.81
N CYS A 197 8.37 8.05 3.70
CA CYS A 197 8.14 8.81 4.93
C CYS A 197 7.82 10.28 4.64
N LEU A 198 8.61 10.94 3.80
CA LEU A 198 8.47 12.38 3.54
C LEU A 198 7.17 12.69 2.79
N LEU A 199 6.85 11.95 1.73
CA LEU A 199 5.62 12.16 0.96
C LEU A 199 4.38 11.90 1.81
N PHE A 200 4.38 10.82 2.60
CA PHE A 200 3.28 10.51 3.51
C PHE A 200 3.08 11.61 4.56
N LEU A 201 4.15 12.04 5.24
CA LEU A 201 4.07 13.07 6.27
C LEU A 201 3.65 14.41 5.68
N LEU A 202 4.18 14.78 4.50
CA LEU A 202 3.81 16.00 3.79
C LEU A 202 2.30 15.99 3.48
N VAL A 203 1.78 14.99 2.81
CA VAL A 203 0.37 14.95 2.39
C VAL A 203 -0.56 14.87 3.61
N THR A 204 -0.23 14.03 4.60
CA THR A 204 -1.05 13.89 5.80
C THR A 204 -0.98 15.09 6.76
N SER A 205 0.01 15.99 6.60
CA SER A 205 0.05 17.25 7.37
C SER A 205 -1.15 18.14 7.06
N PHE A 206 -1.67 18.08 5.83
CA PHE A 206 -2.86 18.81 5.39
C PHE A 206 -4.19 18.11 5.69
N TYR A 207 -4.15 16.88 6.22
CA TYR A 207 -5.36 16.11 6.52
C TYR A 207 -6.16 16.73 7.67
N ASN A 208 -7.47 16.95 7.43
CA ASN A 208 -8.37 17.63 8.35
C ASN A 208 -9.19 16.70 9.26
N GLY A 209 -9.09 15.37 9.08
CA GLY A 209 -9.85 14.37 9.85
C GLY A 209 -11.30 14.16 9.39
N GLN A 210 -11.75 14.84 8.33
CA GLN A 210 -13.12 14.72 7.82
C GLN A 210 -13.23 13.56 6.81
N LYS A 211 -14.43 12.97 6.74
CA LYS A 211 -14.72 11.84 5.85
C LYS A 211 -14.66 12.22 4.37
N GLY A 212 -15.13 13.42 4.00
CA GLY A 212 -15.26 13.87 2.63
C GLY A 212 -16.39 13.19 1.83
N ALA A 213 -16.30 13.25 0.51
CA ALA A 213 -17.28 12.68 -0.41
C ALA A 213 -17.35 11.14 -0.32
N ASN A 214 -18.49 10.56 -0.69
CA ASN A 214 -18.66 9.10 -0.70
C ASN A 214 -18.13 8.48 -1.99
N ILE A 215 -16.82 8.27 -2.08
CA ILE A 215 -16.15 7.64 -3.23
C ILE A 215 -15.94 6.13 -3.06
N GLY A 216 -16.62 5.50 -2.08
CA GLY A 216 -16.36 4.10 -1.72
C GLY A 216 -16.45 3.13 -2.89
N LYS A 217 -17.47 3.24 -3.77
CA LYS A 217 -17.63 2.38 -4.94
C LYS A 217 -16.48 2.57 -5.94
N VAL A 218 -16.11 3.82 -6.23
CA VAL A 218 -14.99 4.14 -7.14
C VAL A 218 -13.70 3.54 -6.63
N PHE A 219 -13.40 3.70 -5.35
CA PHE A 219 -12.22 3.14 -4.71
C PHE A 219 -12.12 1.61 -4.86
N TYR A 220 -13.23 0.88 -4.63
CA TYR A 220 -13.23 -0.58 -4.73
C TYR A 220 -13.05 -1.09 -6.16
N TRP A 221 -13.66 -0.46 -7.16
CA TRP A 221 -13.53 -0.89 -8.54
C TRP A 221 -12.25 -0.41 -9.21
N PHE A 222 -11.72 0.74 -8.79
CA PHE A 222 -10.50 1.31 -9.36
C PHE A 222 -9.33 0.32 -9.28
N TYR A 223 -9.12 -0.33 -8.11
CA TYR A 223 -7.95 -1.17 -7.91
C TYR A 223 -7.86 -2.35 -8.90
N PRO A 224 -8.85 -3.23 -9.04
CA PRO A 224 -8.77 -4.31 -10.03
C PRO A 224 -8.84 -3.80 -11.49
N LEU A 225 -9.63 -2.76 -11.76
CA LEU A 225 -9.86 -2.30 -13.13
C LEU A 225 -8.64 -1.62 -13.75
N HIS A 226 -7.91 -0.76 -13.01
CA HIS A 226 -6.72 -0.12 -13.58
C HIS A 226 -5.60 -1.11 -13.84
N LEU A 227 -5.41 -2.11 -12.96
CA LEU A 227 -4.45 -3.20 -13.18
C LEU A 227 -4.78 -4.01 -14.42
N LEU A 228 -6.06 -4.37 -14.59
CA LEU A 228 -6.53 -5.09 -15.77
C LEU A 228 -6.35 -4.26 -17.04
N ALA A 229 -6.77 -2.99 -17.01
CA ALA A 229 -6.66 -2.09 -18.17
C ALA A 229 -5.20 -1.89 -18.62
N LEU A 230 -4.29 -1.65 -17.69
CA LEU A 230 -2.86 -1.49 -17.98
C LEU A 230 -2.25 -2.80 -18.51
N SER A 231 -2.63 -3.95 -17.96
CA SER A 231 -2.16 -5.25 -18.42
C SER A 231 -2.63 -5.55 -19.85
N LEU A 232 -3.91 -5.32 -20.15
CA LEU A 232 -4.47 -5.51 -21.48
C LEU A 232 -3.84 -4.54 -22.49
N PHE A 233 -3.62 -3.28 -22.11
CA PHE A 233 -2.91 -2.31 -22.94
C PHE A 233 -1.50 -2.83 -23.29
N ARG A 234 -0.75 -3.34 -22.31
CA ARG A 234 0.59 -3.88 -22.54
C ARG A 234 0.58 -5.09 -23.47
N ILE A 235 -0.37 -6.02 -23.30
CA ILE A 235 -0.55 -7.18 -24.17
C ILE A 235 -0.83 -6.71 -25.63
N ALA A 236 -1.78 -5.81 -25.80
CA ALA A 236 -2.12 -5.28 -27.11
C ALA A 236 -0.92 -4.60 -27.80
N PHE A 237 -0.13 -3.84 -27.03
CA PHE A 237 1.07 -3.18 -27.51
C PHE A 237 2.13 -4.20 -27.96
N LEU A 238 2.35 -5.26 -27.18
CA LEU A 238 3.32 -6.33 -27.54
C LEU A 238 2.87 -7.10 -28.79
N LEU A 239 1.57 -7.39 -28.95
CA LEU A 239 1.03 -8.04 -30.14
C LEU A 239 1.13 -7.17 -31.40
N PHE A 240 1.06 -5.84 -31.24
CA PHE A 240 1.23 -4.91 -32.36
C PHE A 240 2.68 -4.82 -32.85
N LEU A 241 3.66 -5.09 -31.98
CA LEU A 241 5.09 -5.08 -32.31
C LEU A 241 5.61 -6.40 -32.91
N MET A 242 4.82 -7.47 -32.87
CA MET A 242 5.14 -8.79 -33.43
C MET A 242 4.65 -8.91 -34.87
#